data_8243d88607347f71f43135751bc90fc6
#
_entry.id   8243d88607347f71f43135751bc90fc6
#
_cell.length_a   1.000
_cell.length_b   1.000
_cell.length_c   1.000
_cell.angle_alpha   90.00
_cell.angle_beta   90.00
_cell.angle_gamma   90.00
#
_symmetry.space_group_name_H-M   'P 1'
#
loop_
_entity.id
_entity.type
_entity.pdbx_description
1 polymer ?
#
loop_
_entity_poly.entity_id
_entity_poly.type
_entity_poly.pdbx_seq_one_letter_code
_entity_poly.pdbx_strand_id
1 'polypeptide(L)'
;MCAAATQDDVVNHTVLLLCSEIQNIGKTTFINKLQPPELRAYLSTCLINPSNMDDLAKIAQSMLINLDEFEGMSGRELNIFKDLVTRKVISIRLPYARRSQNFPHTASFAGTCNYQEVLHDTTGNRRFLCFHVNSMEFIKINYAQLYAQIKYL
;
A
#
# COMPACT_ATOMS: atom_id res chain seq x y z
N MET A 1 3.62 -4.80 7.18
CA MET A 1 4.35 -3.55 6.91
C MET A 1 5.77 -3.56 7.45
N CYS A 2 6.01 -3.97 8.68
CA CYS A 2 7.34 -3.82 9.29
C CYS A 2 8.37 -4.88 8.90
N ALA A 3 7.96 -6.08 8.56
CA ALA A 3 8.87 -7.12 8.10
C ALA A 3 9.61 -6.72 6.81
N ALA A 4 8.91 -6.09 5.86
CA ALA A 4 9.52 -5.64 4.61
C ALA A 4 10.53 -4.48 4.80
N ALA A 5 10.41 -3.71 5.89
CA ALA A 5 11.33 -2.62 6.20
C ALA A 5 12.58 -3.07 6.99
N THR A 6 12.56 -4.28 7.55
CA THR A 6 13.61 -4.78 8.45
C THR A 6 14.35 -6.02 7.95
N GLN A 7 13.86 -6.66 6.89
CA GLN A 7 14.44 -7.88 6.31
C GLN A 7 14.53 -7.75 4.79
N ASP A 8 15.72 -7.94 4.24
CA ASP A 8 16.06 -7.69 2.84
C ASP A 8 15.27 -8.53 1.79
N ASP A 9 14.59 -9.61 2.21
CA ASP A 9 13.92 -10.54 1.29
C ASP A 9 12.40 -10.71 1.53
N VAL A 10 11.81 -9.91 2.44
CA VAL A 10 10.40 -10.07 2.81
C VAL A 10 9.53 -9.02 2.10
N VAL A 11 8.66 -9.49 1.22
CA VAL A 11 7.61 -8.67 0.61
C VAL A 11 6.31 -8.81 1.41
N ASN A 12 5.67 -7.69 1.70
CA ASN A 12 4.35 -7.71 2.29
C ASN A 12 3.29 -8.02 1.23
N HIS A 13 2.77 -9.23 1.24
CA HIS A 13 1.75 -9.70 0.30
C HIS A 13 0.33 -9.30 0.67
N THR A 14 0.16 -8.48 1.71
CA THR A 14 -1.14 -8.10 2.24
C THR A 14 -1.39 -6.61 2.05
N VAL A 15 -2.56 -6.28 1.54
CA VAL A 15 -3.07 -4.92 1.38
C VAL A 15 -4.08 -4.66 2.48
N LEU A 16 -3.85 -3.63 3.30
CA LEU A 16 -4.80 -3.18 4.29
C LEU A 16 -5.84 -2.29 3.62
N LEU A 17 -7.13 -2.62 3.75
CA LEU A 17 -8.23 -1.78 3.25
C LEU A 17 -9.11 -1.31 4.41
N LEU A 18 -9.32 0.00 4.50
CA LEU A 18 -10.27 0.62 5.42
C LEU A 18 -11.52 1.00 4.65
N CYS A 19 -12.60 0.27 4.91
CA CYS A 19 -13.88 0.44 4.22
C CYS A 19 -14.88 1.16 5.12
N SER A 20 -15.62 2.14 4.58
CA SER A 20 -16.69 2.83 5.29
C SER A 20 -17.59 3.56 4.32
N GLU A 21 -18.88 3.45 4.50
CA GLU A 21 -19.89 4.24 3.76
C GLU A 21 -19.89 5.72 4.19
N ILE A 22 -19.35 6.00 5.39
CA ILE A 22 -19.25 7.37 5.90
C ILE A 22 -18.00 8.03 5.30
N GLN A 23 -18.21 9.12 4.59
CA GLN A 23 -17.12 9.92 4.03
C GLN A 23 -16.45 10.78 5.11
N ASN A 24 -15.21 11.18 4.88
CA ASN A 24 -14.46 12.12 5.72
C ASN A 24 -14.24 11.67 7.18
N ILE A 25 -14.38 10.39 7.51
CA ILE A 25 -14.08 9.88 8.86
C ILE A 25 -12.58 9.79 9.14
N GLY A 26 -11.72 10.11 8.18
CA GLY A 26 -10.27 10.17 8.36
C GLY A 26 -9.49 8.93 7.95
N LYS A 27 -10.04 8.01 7.14
CA LYS A 27 -9.37 6.79 6.65
C LYS A 27 -8.00 7.08 6.05
N THR A 28 -7.93 7.97 5.06
CA THR A 28 -6.70 8.37 4.37
C THR A 28 -5.70 9.01 5.35
N THR A 29 -6.20 9.87 6.25
CA THR A 29 -5.36 10.50 7.29
C THR A 29 -4.77 9.47 8.23
N PHE A 30 -5.52 8.45 8.62
CA PHE A 30 -5.03 7.37 9.48
C PHE A 30 -3.90 6.59 8.81
N ILE A 31 -4.10 6.16 7.56
CA ILE A 31 -3.08 5.43 6.80
C ILE A 31 -1.80 6.28 6.68
N ASN A 32 -1.94 7.57 6.35
CA ASN A 32 -0.80 8.45 6.19
C ASN A 32 -0.05 8.71 7.52
N LYS A 33 -0.75 8.62 8.66
CA LYS A 33 -0.13 8.70 9.99
C LYS A 33 0.54 7.42 10.47
N LEU A 34 0.40 6.29 9.78
CA LEU A 34 1.16 5.08 10.11
C LEU A 34 2.66 5.29 9.88
N GLN A 35 3.02 6.20 9.00
CA GLN A 35 4.40 6.54 8.71
C GLN A 35 4.83 7.78 9.52
N PRO A 36 6.00 7.73 10.20
CA PRO A 36 6.48 8.86 10.98
C PRO A 36 6.85 10.03 10.07
N PRO A 37 6.86 11.27 10.60
CA PRO A 37 7.13 12.48 9.82
C PRO A 37 8.46 12.44 9.05
N GLU A 38 9.48 11.80 9.62
CA GLU A 38 10.82 11.69 9.06
C GLU A 38 10.87 10.81 7.80
N LEU A 39 9.90 9.89 7.66
CA LEU A 39 9.82 8.95 6.54
C LEU A 39 8.73 9.33 5.52
N ARG A 40 8.11 10.50 5.65
CA ARG A 40 7.03 10.94 4.74
C ARG A 40 7.45 11.06 3.27
N ALA A 41 8.72 11.26 2.99
CA ALA A 41 9.24 11.24 1.63
C ALA A 41 9.05 9.88 0.93
N TYR A 42 8.85 8.81 1.69
CA TYR A 42 8.61 7.45 1.20
C TYR A 42 7.15 7.02 1.28
N LEU A 43 6.24 7.97 1.52
CA LEU A 43 4.79 7.78 1.46
C LEU A 43 4.27 8.32 0.13
N SER A 44 3.55 7.49 -0.60
CA SER A 44 2.79 7.91 -1.77
C SER A 44 1.29 7.74 -1.53
N THR A 45 0.49 8.74 -1.88
CA THR A 45 -0.98 8.65 -1.85
C THR A 45 -1.46 8.80 -3.29
N CYS A 46 -1.84 7.71 -3.91
CA CYS A 46 -2.32 7.67 -5.28
C CYS A 46 -2.96 6.33 -5.61
N LEU A 47 -3.83 6.30 -6.59
CA LEU A 47 -4.23 5.06 -7.23
C LEU A 47 -3.10 4.61 -8.15
N ILE A 48 -2.67 3.36 -8.01
CA ILE A 48 -1.61 2.77 -8.84
C ILE A 48 -2.23 2.14 -10.09
N ASN A 49 -1.80 2.58 -11.26
CA ASN A 49 -2.04 1.85 -12.50
C ASN A 49 -0.86 0.89 -12.75
N PRO A 50 -1.06 -0.43 -12.60
CA PRO A 50 0.04 -1.40 -12.70
C PRO A 50 0.65 -1.50 -14.11
N SER A 51 0.03 -0.90 -15.11
CA SER A 51 0.52 -0.84 -16.49
C SER A 51 1.34 0.44 -16.77
N ASN A 52 1.38 1.38 -15.84
CA ASN A 52 2.11 2.64 -15.98
C ASN A 52 3.50 2.53 -15.35
N MET A 53 4.53 2.85 -16.12
CA MET A 53 5.93 2.79 -15.66
C MET A 53 6.25 3.78 -14.54
N ASP A 54 5.63 4.96 -14.55
CA ASP A 54 5.83 5.96 -13.50
C ASP A 54 5.24 5.49 -12.17
N ASP A 55 4.12 4.77 -12.21
CA ASP A 55 3.52 4.20 -11.00
C ASP A 55 4.33 3.00 -10.48
N LEU A 56 4.92 2.18 -11.36
CA LEU A 56 5.88 1.16 -10.96
C LEU A 56 7.13 1.77 -10.31
N ALA A 57 7.60 2.93 -10.81
CA ALA A 57 8.71 3.65 -10.20
C ALA A 57 8.38 4.15 -8.80
N LYS A 58 7.15 4.63 -8.55
CA LYS A 58 6.67 4.99 -7.20
C LYS A 58 6.73 3.81 -6.24
N ILE A 59 6.36 2.60 -6.69
CA ILE A 59 6.42 1.40 -5.86
C ILE A 59 7.85 1.11 -5.41
N ALA A 60 8.81 1.22 -6.33
CA ALA A 60 10.23 0.99 -6.01
C ALA A 60 10.83 2.06 -5.08
N GLN A 61 10.23 3.24 -4.98
CA GLN A 61 10.71 4.38 -4.19
C GLN A 61 9.97 4.56 -2.87
N SER A 62 8.84 3.88 -2.67
CA SER A 62 7.99 4.06 -1.51
C SER A 62 8.16 2.94 -0.49
N MET A 63 7.93 3.25 0.78
CA MET A 63 7.76 2.27 1.86
C MET A 63 6.28 1.97 2.11
N LEU A 64 5.43 2.97 1.93
CA LEU A 64 3.99 2.84 2.07
C LEU A 64 3.29 3.55 0.92
N ILE A 65 2.37 2.85 0.28
CA ILE A 65 1.49 3.41 -0.74
C ILE A 65 0.06 3.36 -0.21
N ASN A 66 -0.53 4.53 -0.07
CA ASN A 66 -1.94 4.69 0.26
C ASN A 66 -2.75 4.78 -1.03
N LEU A 67 -3.50 3.72 -1.33
CA LEU A 67 -4.40 3.63 -2.48
C LEU A 67 -5.70 4.33 -2.13
N ASP A 68 -5.81 5.58 -2.50
CA ASP A 68 -7.04 6.35 -2.27
C ASP A 68 -8.11 5.94 -3.30
N GLU A 69 -9.36 5.79 -2.84
CA GLU A 69 -10.47 5.35 -3.69
C GLU A 69 -10.18 4.04 -4.46
N PHE A 70 -9.78 3.01 -3.71
CA PHE A 70 -9.40 1.71 -4.27
C PHE A 70 -10.48 1.09 -5.19
N GLU A 71 -11.75 1.41 -4.98
CA GLU A 71 -12.87 0.98 -5.81
C GLU A 71 -12.80 1.49 -7.27
N GLY A 72 -11.96 2.46 -7.56
CA GLY A 72 -11.74 2.96 -8.92
C GLY A 72 -10.98 2.00 -9.85
N MET A 73 -10.40 0.92 -9.31
CA MET A 73 -9.71 -0.09 -10.15
C MET A 73 -10.70 -0.96 -10.91
N SER A 74 -10.51 -1.08 -12.22
CA SER A 74 -11.23 -2.08 -13.03
C SER A 74 -10.83 -3.50 -12.66
N GLY A 75 -11.67 -4.50 -12.94
CA GLY A 75 -11.37 -5.90 -12.66
C GLY A 75 -10.04 -6.39 -13.28
N ARG A 76 -9.68 -5.89 -14.47
CA ARG A 76 -8.40 -6.20 -15.12
C ARG A 76 -7.22 -5.59 -14.37
N GLU A 77 -7.32 -4.33 -13.98
CA GLU A 77 -6.29 -3.64 -13.18
C GLU A 77 -6.11 -4.28 -11.81
N LEU A 78 -7.22 -4.65 -11.17
CA LEU A 78 -7.20 -5.36 -9.90
C LEU A 78 -6.43 -6.70 -10.00
N ASN A 79 -6.62 -7.46 -11.07
CA ASN A 79 -5.90 -8.73 -11.26
C ASN A 79 -4.39 -8.50 -11.47
N ILE A 80 -4.01 -7.49 -12.26
CA ILE A 80 -2.60 -7.12 -12.43
C ILE A 80 -2.01 -6.61 -11.11
N PHE A 81 -2.79 -5.83 -10.34
CA PHE A 81 -2.38 -5.35 -9.02
C PHE A 81 -2.20 -6.50 -8.01
N LYS A 82 -3.11 -7.48 -7.98
CA LYS A 82 -2.97 -8.70 -7.16
C LYS A 82 -1.66 -9.45 -7.44
N ASP A 83 -1.24 -9.51 -8.70
CA ASP A 83 0.04 -10.11 -9.08
C ASP A 83 1.21 -9.23 -8.64
N LEU A 84 1.11 -7.92 -8.84
CA LEU A 84 2.13 -6.94 -8.47
C LEU A 84 2.45 -6.95 -6.97
N VAL A 85 1.45 -7.04 -6.11
CA VAL A 85 1.60 -7.09 -4.64
C VAL A 85 2.50 -8.24 -4.19
N THR A 86 2.54 -9.33 -4.95
CA THR A 86 3.32 -10.53 -4.59
C THR A 86 4.71 -10.60 -5.23
N ARG A 87 5.05 -9.66 -6.12
CA ARG A 87 6.36 -9.64 -6.77
C ARG A 87 7.46 -9.22 -5.82
N LYS A 88 8.57 -9.93 -5.81
CA LYS A 88 9.76 -9.55 -5.04
C LYS A 88 10.57 -8.44 -5.70
N VAL A 89 10.44 -8.33 -7.01
CA VAL A 89 11.25 -7.41 -7.83
C VAL A 89 10.33 -6.66 -8.78
N ILE A 90 10.55 -5.35 -8.85
CA ILE A 90 9.90 -4.46 -9.80
C ILE A 90 10.91 -4.11 -10.90
N SER A 91 10.61 -4.51 -12.13
CA SER A 91 11.46 -4.20 -13.28
C SER A 91 10.96 -2.93 -13.96
N ILE A 92 11.78 -1.90 -13.98
CA ILE A 92 11.43 -0.57 -14.49
C ILE A 92 12.46 -0.15 -15.53
N ARG A 93 11.97 0.41 -16.63
CA ARG A 93 12.81 1.11 -17.58
C ARG A 93 12.74 2.62 -17.32
N LEU A 94 13.81 3.15 -16.77
CA LEU A 94 13.91 4.60 -16.52
C LEU A 94 13.91 5.38 -17.86
N PRO A 95 13.46 6.65 -17.85
CA PRO A 95 13.55 7.51 -19.02
C PRO A 95 14.98 7.53 -19.56
N TYR A 96 15.11 7.42 -20.86
CA TYR A 96 16.40 7.38 -21.60
C TYR A 96 17.29 6.15 -21.32
N ALA A 97 16.89 5.23 -20.44
CA ALA A 97 17.64 4.01 -20.21
C ALA A 97 17.49 3.04 -21.40
N ARG A 98 18.60 2.42 -21.79
CA ARG A 98 18.59 1.37 -22.86
C ARG A 98 18.06 0.03 -22.35
N ARG A 99 18.13 -0.23 -21.04
CA ARG A 99 17.73 -1.51 -20.42
C ARG A 99 16.85 -1.25 -19.20
N SER A 100 15.95 -2.20 -18.91
CA SER A 100 15.23 -2.24 -17.65
C SER A 100 16.19 -2.53 -16.50
N GLN A 101 15.92 -1.95 -15.35
CA GLN A 101 16.61 -2.18 -14.09
C GLN A 101 15.66 -2.85 -13.11
N ASN A 102 16.18 -3.71 -12.27
CA ASN A 102 15.43 -4.42 -11.25
C ASN A 102 15.62 -3.73 -9.90
N PHE A 103 14.50 -3.42 -9.26
CA PHE A 103 14.45 -2.82 -7.92
C PHE A 103 13.77 -3.78 -6.95
N PRO A 104 14.23 -3.88 -5.70
CA PRO A 104 13.52 -4.65 -4.69
C PRO A 104 12.15 -4.02 -4.43
N HIS A 105 11.14 -4.85 -4.21
CA HIS A 105 9.82 -4.39 -3.84
C HIS A 105 9.75 -4.24 -2.32
N THR A 106 9.93 -3.03 -1.84
CA THR A 106 9.89 -2.69 -0.40
C THR A 106 8.58 -2.07 0.05
N ALA A 107 7.73 -1.64 -0.90
CA ALA A 107 6.48 -0.98 -0.59
C ALA A 107 5.46 -1.91 0.07
N SER A 108 4.79 -1.40 1.09
CA SER A 108 3.55 -1.96 1.61
C SER A 108 2.37 -1.16 1.10
N PHE A 109 1.24 -1.83 0.90
CA PHE A 109 0.02 -1.19 0.42
C PHE A 109 -1.02 -1.10 1.52
N ALA A 110 -1.64 0.06 1.62
CA ALA A 110 -2.88 0.28 2.34
C ALA A 110 -3.81 1.11 1.47
N GLY A 111 -5.11 1.06 1.70
CA GLY A 111 -6.04 1.82 0.88
C GLY A 111 -7.34 2.13 1.61
N THR A 112 -8.12 3.00 0.98
CA THR A 112 -9.46 3.38 1.43
C THR A 112 -10.49 2.97 0.40
N CYS A 113 -11.66 2.57 0.84
CA CYS A 113 -12.80 2.32 0.00
C CYS A 113 -14.10 2.79 0.68
N ASN A 114 -15.12 3.06 -0.14
CA ASN A 114 -16.41 3.56 0.35
C ASN A 114 -17.44 2.44 0.54
N TYR A 115 -17.22 1.27 -0.08
CA TYR A 115 -18.12 0.13 -0.02
C TYR A 115 -17.43 -1.13 0.48
N GLN A 116 -18.16 -2.00 1.17
CA GLN A 116 -17.63 -3.31 1.61
C GLN A 116 -17.44 -4.28 0.43
N GLU A 117 -18.21 -4.13 -0.61
CA GLU A 117 -18.28 -5.05 -1.75
C GLU A 117 -17.27 -4.75 -2.87
N VAL A 118 -16.17 -4.06 -2.55
CA VAL A 118 -15.14 -3.74 -3.56
C VAL A 118 -14.48 -4.99 -4.16
N LEU A 119 -14.53 -6.10 -3.43
CA LEU A 119 -13.90 -7.36 -3.83
C LEU A 119 -14.97 -8.37 -4.26
N HIS A 120 -15.62 -8.14 -5.38
CA HIS A 120 -16.62 -9.06 -5.95
C HIS A 120 -16.04 -10.40 -6.42
N ASP A 121 -14.74 -10.45 -6.71
CA ASP A 121 -14.07 -11.66 -7.15
C ASP A 121 -13.60 -12.49 -5.97
N THR A 122 -14.05 -13.74 -5.88
CA THR A 122 -13.68 -14.68 -4.82
C THR A 122 -12.22 -15.18 -4.94
N THR A 123 -11.58 -14.96 -6.08
CA THR A 123 -10.23 -15.41 -6.36
C THR A 123 -9.18 -14.37 -5.95
N GLY A 124 -8.25 -14.77 -5.09
CA GLY A 124 -7.12 -13.91 -4.70
C GLY A 124 -7.42 -12.86 -3.62
N ASN A 125 -8.64 -12.81 -3.05
CA ASN A 125 -9.02 -11.87 -2.00
C ASN A 125 -8.25 -12.06 -0.69
N ARG A 126 -7.59 -13.19 -0.48
CA ARG A 126 -6.71 -13.46 0.65
C ARG A 126 -5.57 -12.44 0.83
N ARG A 127 -5.30 -11.64 -0.21
CA ARG A 127 -4.30 -10.57 -0.15
C ARG A 127 -4.83 -9.30 0.50
N PHE A 128 -6.14 -9.16 0.61
CA PHE A 128 -6.79 -7.97 1.13
C PHE A 128 -7.30 -8.21 2.54
N LEU A 129 -6.84 -7.38 3.46
CA LEU A 129 -7.30 -7.35 4.84
C LEU A 129 -8.23 -6.15 4.98
N CYS A 130 -9.54 -6.42 4.87
CA CYS A 130 -10.57 -5.39 4.89
C CYS A 130 -11.10 -5.19 6.32
N PHE A 131 -11.11 -3.94 6.77
CA PHE A 131 -11.73 -3.54 8.02
C PHE A 131 -12.87 -2.56 7.73
N HIS A 132 -14.03 -2.86 8.26
CA HIS A 132 -15.13 -1.89 8.29
C HIS A 132 -14.94 -0.92 9.43
N VAL A 133 -14.96 0.38 9.12
CA VAL A 133 -14.68 1.45 10.06
C VAL A 133 -15.88 2.38 10.18
N ASN A 134 -16.43 2.49 11.39
CA ASN A 134 -17.57 3.37 11.67
C ASN A 134 -17.15 4.75 12.16
N SER A 135 -16.03 4.83 12.89
CA SER A 135 -15.48 6.09 13.40
C SER A 135 -13.96 5.96 13.57
N MET A 136 -13.26 7.06 13.55
CA MET A 136 -11.82 7.11 13.82
C MET A 136 -11.50 8.18 14.84
N GLU A 137 -10.77 7.77 15.88
CA GLU A 137 -10.16 8.70 16.82
C GLU A 137 -8.68 8.84 16.54
N PHE A 138 -8.19 10.08 16.50
CA PHE A 138 -6.78 10.36 16.26
C PHE A 138 -6.06 10.56 17.58
N ILE A 139 -5.30 9.54 17.98
CA ILE A 139 -4.39 9.63 19.12
C ILE A 139 -3.01 10.11 18.68
N LYS A 140 -2.26 10.69 19.61
CA LYS A 140 -0.85 11.01 19.38
C LYS A 140 -0.03 9.73 19.39
N ILE A 141 0.61 9.42 18.27
CA ILE A 141 1.42 8.20 18.10
C ILE A 141 2.84 8.48 18.62
N ASN A 142 3.33 7.65 19.52
CA ASN A 142 4.75 7.59 19.84
C ASN A 142 5.44 6.62 18.88
N TYR A 143 5.95 7.16 17.78
CA TYR A 143 6.55 6.35 16.72
C TYR A 143 7.78 5.56 17.19
N ALA A 144 8.61 6.14 18.05
CA ALA A 144 9.79 5.44 18.56
C ALA A 144 9.40 4.17 19.33
N GLN A 145 8.40 4.26 20.20
CA GLN A 145 7.89 3.13 20.94
C GLN A 145 7.18 2.12 20.02
N LEU A 146 6.35 2.59 19.10
CA LEU A 146 5.64 1.74 18.14
C LEU A 146 6.61 0.90 17.30
N TYR A 147 7.61 1.53 16.69
CA TYR A 147 8.57 0.84 15.83
C TYR A 147 9.54 -0.04 16.62
N ALA A 148 9.90 0.33 17.85
CA ALA A 148 10.67 -0.53 18.74
C ALA A 148 9.88 -1.81 19.07
N GLN A 149 8.61 -1.69 19.38
CA GLN A 149 7.73 -2.82 19.69
C GLN A 149 7.56 -3.77 18.49
N ILE A 150 7.39 -3.21 17.28
CA ILE A 150 7.29 -3.96 16.03
C ILE A 150 8.59 -4.72 15.73
N LYS A 151 9.74 -4.12 16.00
CA LYS A 151 11.04 -4.78 15.79
C LYS A 151 11.26 -5.95 16.75
N TYR A 152 10.60 -5.94 17.90
CA TYR A 152 10.73 -6.98 18.92
C TYR A 152 9.80 -8.19 18.68
N LEU A 153 8.72 -8.01 17.91
CA LEU A 153 7.78 -9.07 17.49
C LEU A 153 8.33 -9.86 16.29
#